data_b4e5fae28ba4ea3732ee3fac0d1ed03b
#
_entry.id   b4e5fae28ba4ea3732ee3fac0d1ed03b
#
_cell.length_a   1.000
_cell.length_b   1.000
_cell.length_c   1.000
_cell.angle_alpha   90.00
_cell.angle_beta   90.00
_cell.angle_gamma   90.00
#
_symmetry.space_group_name_H-M   'P 1'
#
loop_
_entity.id
_entity.type
_entity.pdbx_description
1 polymer ?
#
loop_
_entity_poly.entity_id
_entity_poly.type
_entity_poly.pdbx_seq_one_letter_code
_entity_poly.pdbx_strand_id
1 'polypeptide(L)'
;RAAFLHGDPERSIAGCAANGIPQAVAESIYDEITDFANYAFNKAHAVCYAVVAYETAWFKYYHPKEYMAALLTSVLDSTEKVAEYIAECRDMGIPLLPPDVNESYADFTVVGEGIRFGLVALKGVGRGVIQSLLEQREAGGPFADFMDFCDRMFDYDLNRRVVESLIKAGAFDRMGYRRSQLIQVYGQVLDGIAASRKR
;
A
#
# COMPACT_ATOMS: atom_id res chain seq x y z
N ARG A 1 -3.26 -25.50 -40.94
CA ARG A 1 -4.38 -26.47 -40.98
C ARG A 1 -4.11 -27.62 -41.92
N ALA A 2 -3.77 -27.37 -43.22
CA ALA A 2 -3.56 -28.42 -44.20
C ALA A 2 -2.46 -29.41 -43.77
N ALA A 3 -1.31 -28.97 -43.33
CA ALA A 3 -0.23 -29.83 -42.86
C ALA A 3 -0.63 -30.67 -41.64
N PHE A 4 -1.45 -30.17 -40.75
CA PHE A 4 -1.97 -30.90 -39.59
C PHE A 4 -2.93 -32.02 -40.02
N LEU A 5 -3.85 -31.72 -40.95
CA LEU A 5 -4.84 -32.67 -41.40
C LEU A 5 -4.26 -33.69 -42.37
N HIS A 6 -3.52 -33.25 -43.37
CA HIS A 6 -3.15 -34.07 -44.54
C HIS A 6 -1.62 -34.39 -44.61
N GLY A 7 -0.81 -33.75 -43.76
CA GLY A 7 0.64 -33.84 -43.79
C GLY A 7 1.28 -32.78 -44.69
N ASP A 8 2.62 -32.69 -44.58
CA ASP A 8 3.48 -31.85 -45.40
C ASP A 8 4.76 -32.63 -45.69
N PRO A 9 4.85 -33.25 -46.89
CA PRO A 9 6.02 -34.09 -47.25
C PRO A 9 7.34 -33.28 -47.28
N GLU A 10 7.30 -31.99 -47.63
CA GLU A 10 8.51 -31.14 -47.69
C GLU A 10 9.10 -30.92 -46.30
N ARG A 11 8.25 -30.91 -45.30
CA ARG A 11 8.61 -30.71 -43.87
C ARG A 11 8.67 -31.99 -43.08
N SER A 12 8.51 -33.16 -43.74
CA SER A 12 8.46 -34.47 -43.11
C SER A 12 7.37 -34.60 -42.03
N ILE A 13 6.23 -33.93 -42.22
CA ILE A 13 5.10 -33.96 -41.30
C ILE A 13 4.08 -35.02 -41.81
N ALA A 14 3.84 -36.08 -41.02
CA ALA A 14 2.77 -37.03 -41.24
C ALA A 14 1.46 -36.44 -40.69
N GLY A 15 0.51 -36.03 -41.52
CA GLY A 15 -0.75 -35.48 -41.04
C GLY A 15 -1.63 -36.48 -40.26
N CYS A 16 -2.71 -35.99 -39.67
CA CYS A 16 -3.67 -36.84 -38.94
C CYS A 16 -4.22 -38.01 -39.77
N ALA A 17 -4.45 -37.79 -41.07
CA ALA A 17 -4.96 -38.82 -42.00
C ALA A 17 -3.98 -40.00 -42.10
N ALA A 18 -2.66 -39.77 -42.15
CA ALA A 18 -1.66 -40.83 -42.19
C ALA A 18 -1.57 -41.61 -40.87
N ASN A 19 -2.02 -41.04 -39.77
CA ASN A 19 -2.09 -41.67 -38.45
C ASN A 19 -3.46 -42.34 -38.17
N GLY A 20 -4.34 -42.44 -39.17
CA GLY A 20 -5.64 -43.09 -39.05
C GLY A 20 -6.67 -42.30 -38.24
N ILE A 21 -6.47 -41.02 -38.05
CA ILE A 21 -7.42 -40.13 -37.33
C ILE A 21 -8.49 -39.67 -38.31
N PRO A 22 -9.79 -39.91 -38.05
CA PRO A 22 -10.86 -39.44 -38.89
C PRO A 22 -10.83 -37.92 -39.09
N GLN A 23 -11.10 -37.46 -40.32
CA GLN A 23 -10.99 -36.05 -40.68
C GLN A 23 -11.81 -35.15 -39.77
N ALA A 24 -13.07 -35.52 -39.46
CA ALA A 24 -13.94 -34.72 -38.59
C ALA A 24 -13.37 -34.51 -37.18
N VAL A 25 -12.69 -35.57 -36.65
CA VAL A 25 -12.02 -35.47 -35.33
C VAL A 25 -10.80 -34.56 -35.41
N ALA A 26 -9.98 -34.68 -36.47
CA ALA A 26 -8.81 -33.86 -36.66
C ALA A 26 -9.16 -32.37 -36.86
N GLU A 27 -10.26 -32.10 -37.59
CA GLU A 27 -10.80 -30.74 -37.76
C GLU A 27 -11.25 -30.14 -36.44
N SER A 28 -12.03 -30.89 -35.64
CA SER A 28 -12.50 -30.45 -34.33
C SER A 28 -11.31 -30.11 -33.39
N ILE A 29 -10.29 -30.99 -33.33
CA ILE A 29 -9.08 -30.76 -32.54
C ILE A 29 -8.34 -29.52 -33.02
N TYR A 30 -8.22 -29.32 -34.34
CA TYR A 30 -7.53 -28.13 -34.88
C TYR A 30 -8.28 -26.84 -34.54
N ASP A 31 -9.60 -26.85 -34.64
CA ASP A 31 -10.41 -25.70 -34.32
C ASP A 31 -10.33 -25.37 -32.81
N GLU A 32 -10.37 -26.37 -31.93
CA GLU A 32 -10.12 -26.20 -30.50
C GLU A 32 -8.73 -25.63 -30.19
N ILE A 33 -7.66 -26.11 -30.88
CA ILE A 33 -6.30 -25.59 -30.76
C ILE A 33 -6.26 -24.13 -31.23
N THR A 34 -6.95 -23.79 -32.31
CA THR A 34 -6.98 -22.42 -32.86
C THR A 34 -7.72 -21.47 -31.91
N ASP A 35 -8.85 -21.90 -31.38
CA ASP A 35 -9.60 -21.12 -30.39
C ASP A 35 -8.77 -20.93 -29.11
N PHE A 36 -8.09 -21.99 -28.65
CA PHE A 36 -7.19 -21.90 -27.51
C PHE A 36 -5.99 -20.97 -27.79
N ALA A 37 -5.38 -21.03 -28.98
CA ALA A 37 -4.25 -20.19 -29.36
C ALA A 37 -4.63 -18.69 -29.49
N ASN A 38 -5.84 -18.42 -29.95
CA ASN A 38 -6.36 -17.05 -30.04
C ASN A 38 -6.78 -16.50 -28.66
N TYR A 39 -7.08 -17.37 -27.68
CA TYR A 39 -7.58 -17.00 -26.36
C TYR A 39 -6.88 -17.82 -25.27
N ALA A 40 -5.56 -18.05 -25.42
CA ALA A 40 -4.77 -18.93 -24.55
C ALA A 40 -4.67 -18.38 -23.12
N PHE A 41 -5.78 -18.40 -22.41
CA PHE A 41 -5.85 -18.04 -21.01
C PHE A 41 -5.94 -19.30 -20.15
N ASN A 42 -5.00 -19.48 -19.22
CA ASN A 42 -5.01 -20.62 -18.31
C ASN A 42 -6.28 -20.60 -17.44
N LYS A 43 -7.22 -21.52 -17.70
CA LYS A 43 -8.51 -21.60 -16.99
C LYS A 43 -8.30 -21.71 -15.46
N ALA A 44 -7.30 -22.44 -15.00
CA ALA A 44 -7.00 -22.55 -13.58
C ALA A 44 -6.58 -21.18 -13.00
N HIS A 45 -5.76 -20.44 -13.74
CA HIS A 45 -5.40 -19.07 -13.37
C HIS A 45 -6.63 -18.14 -13.27
N ALA A 46 -7.52 -18.21 -14.29
CA ALA A 46 -8.76 -17.42 -14.29
C ALA A 46 -9.65 -17.73 -13.07
N VAL A 47 -9.81 -19.00 -12.73
CA VAL A 47 -10.60 -19.44 -11.58
C VAL A 47 -9.99 -18.94 -10.27
N CYS A 48 -8.68 -19.08 -10.09
CA CYS A 48 -8.00 -18.59 -8.89
C CYS A 48 -8.18 -17.04 -8.73
N TYR A 49 -8.00 -16.28 -9.83
CA TYR A 49 -8.20 -14.84 -9.78
C TYR A 49 -9.66 -14.44 -9.57
N ALA A 50 -10.62 -15.22 -10.06
CA ALA A 50 -12.03 -14.98 -9.79
C ALA A 50 -12.37 -15.13 -8.29
N VAL A 51 -11.75 -16.09 -7.60
CA VAL A 51 -11.90 -16.24 -6.15
C VAL A 51 -11.32 -15.03 -5.42
N VAL A 52 -10.09 -14.63 -5.75
CA VAL A 52 -9.45 -13.44 -5.15
C VAL A 52 -10.28 -12.17 -5.41
N ALA A 53 -10.77 -11.98 -6.64
CA ALA A 53 -11.62 -10.85 -6.98
C ALA A 53 -12.93 -10.84 -6.17
N TYR A 54 -13.53 -12.02 -5.97
CA TYR A 54 -14.71 -12.14 -5.12
C TYR A 54 -14.40 -11.81 -3.66
N GLU A 55 -13.32 -12.35 -3.10
CA GLU A 55 -12.89 -12.09 -1.73
C GLU A 55 -12.61 -10.60 -1.49
N THR A 56 -11.91 -9.93 -2.41
CA THR A 56 -11.65 -8.49 -2.30
C THR A 56 -12.94 -7.67 -2.35
N ALA A 57 -13.89 -8.02 -3.22
CA ALA A 57 -15.20 -7.38 -3.28
C ALA A 57 -16.00 -7.61 -2.00
N TRP A 58 -15.92 -8.83 -1.43
CA TRP A 58 -16.58 -9.19 -0.18
C TRP A 58 -16.02 -8.37 0.99
N PHE A 59 -14.70 -8.29 1.13
CA PHE A 59 -14.08 -7.46 2.19
C PHE A 59 -14.43 -5.99 2.02
N LYS A 60 -14.39 -5.46 0.81
CA LYS A 60 -14.76 -4.07 0.53
C LYS A 60 -16.20 -3.77 0.91
N TYR A 61 -17.12 -4.72 0.74
CA TYR A 61 -18.53 -4.54 1.06
C TYR A 61 -18.81 -4.69 2.57
N TYR A 62 -18.29 -5.73 3.22
CA TYR A 62 -18.61 -6.04 4.61
C TYR A 62 -17.66 -5.41 5.63
N HIS A 63 -16.42 -5.10 5.24
CA HIS A 63 -15.36 -4.52 6.06
C HIS A 63 -14.66 -3.36 5.34
N PRO A 64 -15.41 -2.33 4.91
CA PRO A 64 -14.88 -1.29 4.03
C PRO A 64 -13.72 -0.50 4.66
N LYS A 65 -13.74 -0.25 5.95
CA LYS A 65 -12.67 0.50 6.64
C LYS A 65 -11.35 -0.28 6.67
N GLU A 66 -11.43 -1.54 7.06
CA GLU A 66 -10.29 -2.45 7.13
C GLU A 66 -9.71 -2.70 5.74
N TYR A 67 -10.58 -2.92 4.75
CA TYR A 67 -10.17 -3.08 3.36
C TYR A 67 -9.45 -1.84 2.82
N MET A 68 -10.01 -0.66 3.01
CA MET A 68 -9.42 0.59 2.53
C MET A 68 -8.12 0.94 3.27
N ALA A 69 -8.01 0.65 4.57
CA ALA A 69 -6.78 0.83 5.32
C ALA A 69 -5.65 -0.08 4.80
N ALA A 70 -5.97 -1.36 4.54
CA ALA A 70 -5.03 -2.31 3.94
C ALA A 70 -4.64 -1.90 2.51
N LEU A 71 -5.60 -1.45 1.71
CA LEU A 71 -5.37 -0.99 0.33
C LEU A 71 -4.46 0.25 0.31
N LEU A 72 -4.73 1.26 1.13
CA LEU A 72 -3.89 2.45 1.29
C LEU A 72 -2.46 2.07 1.70
N THR A 73 -2.32 1.13 2.64
CA THR A 73 -1.01 0.62 3.09
C THR A 73 -0.26 -0.09 1.96
N SER A 74 -0.96 -0.84 1.11
CA SER A 74 -0.32 -1.60 0.01
C SER A 74 0.26 -0.72 -1.11
N VAL A 75 -0.15 0.55 -1.19
CA VAL A 75 0.26 1.49 -2.27
C VAL A 75 1.08 2.69 -1.76
N LEU A 76 1.67 2.59 -0.58
CA LEU A 76 2.44 3.68 0.06
C LEU A 76 3.56 4.26 -0.82
N ASP A 77 4.10 3.46 -1.73
CA ASP A 77 5.15 3.89 -2.66
C ASP A 77 4.62 4.76 -3.83
N SER A 78 3.30 4.85 -4.01
CA SER A 78 2.65 5.62 -5.06
C SER A 78 1.75 6.72 -4.49
N THR A 79 2.27 7.94 -4.43
CA THR A 79 1.50 9.12 -3.96
C THR A 79 0.20 9.33 -4.74
N GLU A 80 0.21 9.01 -6.05
CA GLU A 80 -0.96 9.13 -6.92
C GLU A 80 -2.07 8.16 -6.48
N LYS A 81 -1.73 6.88 -6.29
CA LYS A 81 -2.70 5.86 -5.82
C LYS A 81 -3.18 6.13 -4.40
N VAL A 82 -2.31 6.60 -3.51
CA VAL A 82 -2.72 7.01 -2.16
C VAL A 82 -3.76 8.13 -2.25
N ALA A 83 -3.55 9.13 -3.12
CA ALA A 83 -4.52 10.22 -3.30
C ALA A 83 -5.85 9.73 -3.90
N GLU A 84 -5.81 8.81 -4.87
CA GLU A 84 -6.98 8.18 -5.48
C GLU A 84 -7.81 7.43 -4.42
N TYR A 85 -7.18 6.58 -3.61
CA TYR A 85 -7.88 5.80 -2.59
C TYR A 85 -8.35 6.64 -1.39
N ILE A 86 -7.68 7.77 -1.10
CA ILE A 86 -8.20 8.77 -0.15
C ILE A 86 -9.50 9.39 -0.68
N ALA A 87 -9.57 9.70 -1.97
CA ALA A 87 -10.81 10.19 -2.60
C ALA A 87 -11.91 9.13 -2.53
N GLU A 88 -11.59 7.88 -2.82
CA GLU A 88 -12.53 6.76 -2.71
C GLU A 88 -13.05 6.58 -1.27
N CYS A 89 -12.18 6.65 -0.25
CA CYS A 89 -12.62 6.63 1.16
C CYS A 89 -13.65 7.73 1.44
N ARG A 90 -13.42 8.94 0.90
CA ARG A 90 -14.34 10.06 1.08
C ARG A 90 -15.68 9.79 0.42
N ASP A 91 -15.69 9.24 -0.80
CA ASP A 91 -16.92 8.89 -1.52
C ASP A 91 -17.69 7.77 -0.83
N MET A 92 -16.98 6.87 -0.14
CA MET A 92 -17.57 5.83 0.71
C MET A 92 -18.03 6.34 2.08
N GLY A 93 -17.83 7.61 2.40
CA GLY A 93 -18.16 8.19 3.71
C GLY A 93 -17.24 7.76 4.85
N ILE A 94 -16.03 7.26 4.55
CA ILE A 94 -15.02 6.86 5.54
C ILE A 94 -14.13 8.05 5.87
N PRO A 95 -14.17 8.60 7.11
CA PRO A 95 -13.32 9.73 7.48
C PRO A 95 -11.84 9.35 7.50
N LEU A 96 -10.99 10.16 6.86
CA LEU A 96 -9.55 10.10 7.03
C LEU A 96 -9.12 11.01 8.17
N LEU A 97 -8.56 10.42 9.22
CA LEU A 97 -8.03 11.13 10.37
C LEU A 97 -6.58 11.54 10.09
N PRO A 98 -6.18 12.80 10.36
CA PRO A 98 -4.82 13.25 10.11
C PRO A 98 -3.80 12.45 10.91
N PRO A 99 -2.50 12.47 10.52
CA PRO A 99 -1.45 11.85 11.32
C PRO A 99 -1.36 12.49 12.71
N ASP A 100 -0.99 11.69 13.70
CA ASP A 100 -0.82 12.13 15.08
C ASP A 100 0.29 11.32 15.74
N VAL A 101 1.28 11.96 16.37
CA VAL A 101 2.42 11.27 16.99
C VAL A 101 2.01 10.35 18.14
N ASN A 102 0.86 10.62 18.77
CA ASN A 102 0.34 9.82 19.88
C ASN A 102 -0.65 8.73 19.46
N GLU A 103 -1.21 8.80 18.25
CA GLU A 103 -2.25 7.85 17.82
C GLU A 103 -1.89 7.07 16.56
N SER A 104 -1.10 7.66 15.63
CA SER A 104 -0.74 6.98 14.39
C SER A 104 0.22 5.82 14.63
N TYR A 105 0.07 4.79 13.78
CA TYR A 105 1.05 3.72 13.61
C TYR A 105 1.82 3.92 12.31
N ALA A 106 2.70 2.97 11.98
CA ALA A 106 3.45 3.01 10.73
C ALA A 106 2.52 3.04 9.51
N ASP A 107 1.57 2.13 9.50
CA ASP A 107 0.60 1.94 8.42
C ASP A 107 -0.73 2.65 8.70
N PHE A 108 -1.61 2.71 7.68
CA PHE A 108 -2.98 3.17 7.87
C PHE A 108 -3.74 2.20 8.79
N THR A 109 -4.43 2.72 9.80
CA THR A 109 -5.14 1.91 10.79
C THR A 109 -6.57 2.39 10.99
N VAL A 110 -7.48 1.44 11.23
CA VAL A 110 -8.87 1.76 11.56
C VAL A 110 -8.95 2.27 13.00
N VAL A 111 -9.58 3.43 13.19
CA VAL A 111 -9.82 4.02 14.52
C VAL A 111 -11.27 4.51 14.59
N GLY A 112 -12.08 3.81 15.35
CA GLY A 112 -13.52 4.10 15.42
C GLY A 112 -14.20 3.98 14.05
N GLU A 113 -14.83 5.06 13.60
CA GLU A 113 -15.50 5.10 12.30
C GLU A 113 -14.60 5.52 11.13
N GLY A 114 -13.32 5.85 11.39
CA GLY A 114 -12.41 6.36 10.37
C GLY A 114 -11.12 5.56 10.23
N ILE A 115 -10.26 6.04 9.32
CA ILE A 115 -8.92 5.51 9.09
C ILE A 115 -7.91 6.58 9.49
N ARG A 116 -7.00 6.25 10.42
CA ARG A 116 -5.88 7.10 10.83
C ARG A 116 -4.76 7.02 9.81
N PHE A 117 -4.21 8.17 9.44
CA PHE A 117 -3.12 8.29 8.49
C PHE A 117 -1.85 7.64 9.04
N GLY A 118 -1.24 6.74 8.25
CA GLY A 118 -0.01 6.04 8.58
C GLY A 118 1.22 6.94 8.46
N LEU A 119 2.14 6.86 9.43
CA LEU A 119 3.33 7.72 9.45
C LEU A 119 4.30 7.44 8.30
N VAL A 120 4.35 6.21 7.78
CA VAL A 120 5.21 5.83 6.63
C VAL A 120 4.79 6.56 5.35
N ALA A 121 3.52 6.96 5.23
CA ALA A 121 3.03 7.74 4.10
C ALA A 121 3.55 9.20 4.10
N LEU A 122 4.16 9.65 5.20
CA LEU A 122 4.68 11.01 5.32
C LEU A 122 6.04 11.13 4.63
N LYS A 123 6.10 11.95 3.59
CA LYS A 123 7.35 12.18 2.84
C LYS A 123 8.44 12.77 3.74
N GLY A 124 9.58 12.11 3.77
CA GLY A 124 10.75 12.57 4.54
C GLY A 124 10.80 12.07 5.98
N VAL A 125 9.89 11.18 6.40
CA VAL A 125 9.94 10.47 7.68
C VAL A 125 10.36 9.04 7.42
N GLY A 126 11.53 8.65 7.90
CA GLY A 126 12.10 7.30 7.70
C GLY A 126 11.44 6.25 8.58
N ARG A 127 11.39 4.99 8.12
CA ARG A 127 10.84 3.86 8.90
C ARG A 127 11.55 3.68 10.25
N GLY A 128 12.86 3.91 10.33
CA GLY A 128 13.61 3.81 11.59
C GLY A 128 13.13 4.82 12.64
N VAL A 129 12.93 6.08 12.24
CA VAL A 129 12.38 7.11 13.15
C VAL A 129 10.97 6.75 13.61
N ILE A 130 10.14 6.22 12.71
CA ILE A 130 8.77 5.81 13.05
C ILE A 130 8.80 4.66 14.06
N GLN A 131 9.64 3.66 13.85
CA GLN A 131 9.78 2.55 14.77
C GLN A 131 10.21 3.03 16.16
N SER A 132 11.24 3.89 16.24
CA SER A 132 11.68 4.48 17.51
C SER A 132 10.59 5.33 18.17
N LEU A 133 9.79 6.07 17.38
CA LEU A 133 8.63 6.83 17.89
C LEU A 133 7.63 5.90 18.59
N LEU A 134 7.28 4.79 17.93
CA LEU A 134 6.35 3.82 18.48
C LEU A 134 6.89 3.18 19.77
N GLU A 135 8.18 2.78 19.79
CA GLU A 135 8.84 2.22 20.95
C GLU A 135 8.89 3.22 22.11
N GLN A 136 9.25 4.48 21.85
CA GLN A 136 9.29 5.52 22.87
C GLN A 136 7.91 5.82 23.44
N ARG A 137 6.87 5.80 22.59
CA ARG A 137 5.48 5.95 23.01
C ARG A 137 5.01 4.79 23.87
N GLU A 138 5.38 3.56 23.52
CA GLU A 138 5.03 2.35 24.28
C GLU A 138 5.74 2.34 25.65
N ALA A 139 7.02 2.67 25.69
CA ALA A 139 7.83 2.65 26.91
C ALA A 139 7.47 3.78 27.89
N GLY A 140 7.22 4.99 27.39
CA GLY A 140 7.03 6.19 28.23
C GLY A 140 5.62 6.77 28.21
N GLY A 141 4.66 6.12 27.54
CA GLY A 141 3.32 6.65 27.32
C GLY A 141 3.27 7.73 26.23
N PRO A 142 2.10 8.32 25.99
CA PRO A 142 1.92 9.41 25.04
C PRO A 142 2.89 10.56 25.30
N PHE A 143 3.33 11.21 24.23
CA PHE A 143 4.13 12.44 24.35
C PHE A 143 3.25 13.55 24.92
N ALA A 144 3.71 14.17 26.02
CA ALA A 144 2.95 15.18 26.73
C ALA A 144 2.79 16.47 25.91
N ASP A 145 3.86 16.89 25.22
CA ASP A 145 3.91 18.05 24.37
C ASP A 145 5.01 17.94 23.30
N PHE A 146 5.20 19.00 22.53
CA PHE A 146 6.21 19.05 21.47
C PHE A 146 7.65 18.96 22.01
N MET A 147 7.92 19.53 23.20
CA MET A 147 9.24 19.49 23.83
C MET A 147 9.58 18.08 24.31
N ASP A 148 8.64 17.41 24.99
CA ASP A 148 8.77 16.01 25.42
C ASP A 148 9.01 15.08 24.22
N PHE A 149 8.27 15.28 23.12
CA PHE A 149 8.52 14.55 21.88
C PHE A 149 9.96 14.76 21.37
N CYS A 150 10.41 16.01 21.26
CA CYS A 150 11.73 16.31 20.74
C CYS A 150 12.84 15.76 21.67
N ASP A 151 12.66 15.84 22.98
CA ASP A 151 13.65 15.34 23.94
C ASP A 151 13.75 13.81 23.93
N ARG A 152 12.61 13.11 23.99
CA ARG A 152 12.56 11.64 23.97
C ARG A 152 13.06 11.06 22.66
N MET A 153 12.81 11.74 21.54
CA MET A 153 13.19 11.27 20.20
C MET A 153 14.59 11.72 19.76
N PHE A 154 15.28 12.57 20.55
CA PHE A 154 16.52 13.23 20.13
C PHE A 154 17.63 12.25 19.68
N ASP A 155 17.78 11.13 20.36
CA ASP A 155 18.84 10.13 20.10
C ASP A 155 18.45 9.12 19.00
N TYR A 156 17.27 9.25 18.39
CA TYR A 156 16.69 8.30 17.44
C TYR A 156 16.57 8.89 16.01
N ASP A 157 17.68 9.45 15.52
CA ASP A 157 17.75 10.04 14.16
C ASP A 157 16.73 11.17 13.89
N LEU A 158 16.22 11.82 14.94
CA LEU A 158 15.32 12.95 14.83
C LEU A 158 16.09 14.17 14.31
N ASN A 159 16.02 14.39 13.01
CA ASN A 159 16.64 15.55 12.38
C ASN A 159 15.59 16.63 12.05
N ARG A 160 16.08 17.84 11.70
CA ARG A 160 15.22 18.99 11.39
C ARG A 160 14.21 18.71 10.28
N ARG A 161 14.58 17.91 9.26
CA ARG A 161 13.71 17.58 8.14
C ARG A 161 12.54 16.68 8.55
N VAL A 162 12.79 15.71 9.43
CA VAL A 162 11.76 14.82 9.98
C VAL A 162 10.75 15.63 10.80
N VAL A 163 11.25 16.48 11.74
CA VAL A 163 10.39 17.33 12.58
C VAL A 163 9.54 18.26 11.72
N GLU A 164 10.14 18.92 10.74
CA GLU A 164 9.44 19.80 9.83
C GLU A 164 8.35 19.06 9.03
N SER A 165 8.64 17.84 8.56
CA SER A 165 7.67 17.02 7.84
C SER A 165 6.48 16.63 8.72
N LEU A 166 6.73 16.23 9.98
CA LEU A 166 5.69 15.91 10.96
C LEU A 166 4.82 17.14 11.28
N ILE A 167 5.45 18.32 11.49
CA ILE A 167 4.70 19.56 11.74
C ILE A 167 3.81 19.90 10.54
N LYS A 168 4.36 19.91 9.31
CA LYS A 168 3.62 20.23 8.09
C LYS A 168 2.45 19.27 7.86
N ALA A 169 2.64 17.99 8.18
CA ALA A 169 1.59 16.99 8.10
C ALA A 169 0.50 17.13 9.17
N GLY A 170 0.74 17.90 10.23
CA GLY A 170 -0.22 18.12 11.32
C GLY A 170 -0.13 17.10 12.44
N ALA A 171 0.97 16.35 12.53
CA ALA A 171 1.14 15.27 13.51
C ALA A 171 1.15 15.75 14.98
N PHE A 172 1.21 17.07 15.22
CA PHE A 172 1.16 17.73 16.54
C PHE A 172 -0.08 18.59 16.76
N ASP A 173 -1.05 18.59 15.84
CA ASP A 173 -2.20 19.51 15.90
C ASP A 173 -3.02 19.36 17.19
N ARG A 174 -3.07 18.16 17.77
CA ARG A 174 -3.80 17.88 19.03
C ARG A 174 -3.06 18.29 20.30
N MET A 175 -1.81 18.74 20.18
CA MET A 175 -1.04 19.28 21.32
C MET A 175 -1.28 20.75 21.62
N GLY A 176 -2.24 21.38 20.91
CA GLY A 176 -2.66 22.76 21.15
C GLY A 176 -1.78 23.84 20.52
N TYR A 177 -0.80 23.46 19.72
CA TYR A 177 0.07 24.40 18.99
C TYR A 177 -0.39 24.60 17.56
N ARG A 178 -0.22 25.82 17.03
CA ARG A 178 -0.38 26.05 15.58
C ARG A 178 0.87 25.59 14.85
N ARG A 179 0.70 24.96 13.69
CA ARG A 179 1.83 24.52 12.83
C ARG A 179 2.80 25.65 12.53
N SER A 180 2.31 26.89 12.28
CA SER A 180 3.14 28.06 12.05
C SER A 180 4.02 28.43 13.24
N GLN A 181 3.53 28.25 14.47
CA GLN A 181 4.33 28.48 15.68
C GLN A 181 5.43 27.43 15.80
N LEU A 182 5.11 26.16 15.63
CA LEU A 182 6.09 25.07 15.67
C LEU A 182 7.18 25.25 14.62
N ILE A 183 6.82 25.63 13.38
CA ILE A 183 7.78 25.89 12.30
C ILE A 183 8.77 27.01 12.64
N GLN A 184 8.35 28.00 13.42
CA GLN A 184 9.25 29.09 13.82
C GLN A 184 10.24 28.69 14.93
N VAL A 185 9.86 27.76 15.81
CA VAL A 185 10.63 27.46 17.02
C VAL A 185 11.34 26.11 17.03
N TYR A 186 10.92 25.13 16.18
CA TYR A 186 11.45 23.77 16.26
C TYR A 186 12.97 23.67 16.17
N GLY A 187 13.59 24.54 15.35
CA GLY A 187 15.05 24.57 15.23
C GLY A 187 15.74 24.97 16.54
N GLN A 188 15.21 25.98 17.24
CA GLN A 188 15.72 26.44 18.53
C GLN A 188 15.51 25.37 19.62
N VAL A 189 14.39 24.67 19.59
CA VAL A 189 14.11 23.55 20.50
C VAL A 189 15.14 22.44 20.36
N LEU A 190 15.40 21.99 19.13
CA LEU A 190 16.42 20.94 18.88
C LEU A 190 17.83 21.40 19.28
N ASP A 191 18.21 22.64 18.99
CA ASP A 191 19.51 23.20 19.38
C ASP A 191 19.65 23.30 20.92
N GLY A 192 18.57 23.68 21.61
CA GLY A 192 18.54 23.74 23.08
C GLY A 192 18.71 22.38 23.72
N ILE A 193 18.05 21.33 23.20
CA ILE A 193 18.18 19.94 23.65
C ILE A 193 19.64 19.47 23.42
N ALA A 194 20.18 19.72 22.22
CA ALA A 194 21.57 19.38 21.90
C ALA A 194 22.59 20.03 22.85
N ALA A 195 22.34 21.28 23.22
CA ALA A 195 23.21 22.02 24.14
C ALA A 195 23.12 21.51 25.60
N SER A 196 21.93 21.10 26.05
CA SER A 196 21.73 20.56 27.41
C SER A 196 22.35 19.20 27.60
N ARG A 197 22.38 18.33 26.55
CA ARG A 197 22.96 16.98 26.60
C ARG A 197 24.49 16.94 26.46
N LYS A 198 25.11 18.05 26.03
CA LYS A 198 26.58 18.19 25.97
C LYS A 198 27.23 18.63 27.31
N ARG A 199 26.42 18.97 28.29
CA ARG A 199 26.86 19.35 29.63
C ARG A 199 26.85 18.14 30.58
#